data_5072bb9a78421d9822bf3664dcb79c13
#
_entry.id   5072bb9a78421d9822bf3664dcb79c13
#
_cell.length_a   1.000
_cell.length_b   1.000
_cell.length_c   1.000
_cell.angle_alpha   90.00
_cell.angle_beta   90.00
_cell.angle_gamma   90.00
#
_symmetry.space_group_name_H-M   'P 1'
#
loop_
_entity.id
_entity.type
_entity.pdbx_description
1 polymer ?
#
loop_
_entity_poly.entity_id
_entity_poly.type
_entity_poly.pdbx_seq_one_letter_code
_entity_poly.pdbx_strand_id
1 'polypeptide(L)'
;GLGKMMTNLTKKDIETLLKLQQIDTENVKLVAYLRDVPVQIKNLDTRLDEFTRNVENDENLITGLNKKYRTYESDIQLNVGKIEKSQEKLRSVKTNKEYQSSLKEIDDIKAINSKLEDEMLEFLEQIEAAERSLNENKQLYSRIVDELEDEKKSLVQAAELSEKKLARLQSERDAVAADLGVGLMGIYKYQSMKQGDRIAIVDVKNEVCQGCHMNIPPQMYNELQRDISLKYCPSCERIIYWQD
;
A
#
# COMPACT_ATOMS: atom_id res chain seq x y z
N GLY A 1 -2.09 12.19 52.08
CA GLY A 1 -1.20 13.32 52.14
C GLY A 1 0.08 13.01 51.37
N LEU A 2 0.13 13.18 50.07
CA LEU A 2 1.36 13.18 49.28
C LEU A 2 2.01 14.53 49.54
N GLY A 3 3.09 14.50 50.35
CA GLY A 3 3.87 15.66 50.69
C GLY A 3 4.36 16.36 49.44
N LYS A 4 4.13 17.67 49.43
CA LYS A 4 4.65 18.64 48.47
C LYS A 4 6.20 18.58 48.53
N MET A 5 6.83 17.62 47.85
CA MET A 5 8.23 17.73 47.48
C MET A 5 8.31 18.87 46.47
N MET A 6 8.66 20.06 46.94
CA MET A 6 9.09 21.15 46.07
C MET A 6 10.40 20.69 45.41
N THR A 7 10.31 20.06 44.28
CA THR A 7 11.46 19.84 43.43
C THR A 7 11.85 21.20 42.88
N ASN A 8 12.93 21.77 43.39
CA ASN A 8 13.52 22.96 42.82
C ASN A 8 13.98 22.61 41.41
N LEU A 9 13.26 23.13 40.42
CA LEU A 9 13.62 22.98 39.01
C LEU A 9 14.76 23.97 38.73
N THR A 10 15.80 23.51 38.06
CA THR A 10 16.88 24.40 37.63
C THR A 10 16.75 24.73 36.15
N LYS A 11 17.40 25.77 35.66
CA LYS A 11 17.46 26.10 34.24
C LYS A 11 18.05 24.93 33.42
N LYS A 12 19.07 24.26 33.98
CA LYS A 12 19.66 23.06 33.38
C LYS A 12 18.64 21.91 33.26
N ASP A 13 17.76 21.73 34.26
CA ASP A 13 16.71 20.68 34.19
C ASP A 13 15.70 20.96 33.09
N ILE A 14 15.30 22.22 32.89
CA ILE A 14 14.44 22.63 31.81
C ILE A 14 15.08 22.33 30.45
N GLU A 15 16.33 22.72 30.25
CA GLU A 15 17.09 22.46 29.03
C GLU A 15 17.21 20.94 28.76
N THR A 16 17.46 20.15 29.80
CA THR A 16 17.55 18.69 29.74
C THR A 16 16.20 18.07 29.36
N LEU A 17 15.09 18.53 29.96
CA LEU A 17 13.73 18.08 29.66
C LEU A 17 13.33 18.40 28.23
N LEU A 18 13.65 19.59 27.73
CA LEU A 18 13.38 20.01 26.36
C LEU A 18 14.15 19.15 25.35
N LYS A 19 15.44 18.90 25.62
CA LYS A 19 16.26 18.03 24.78
C LYS A 19 15.72 16.59 24.76
N LEU A 20 15.35 16.09 25.95
CA LEU A 20 14.74 14.74 26.07
C LEU A 20 13.44 14.65 25.28
N GLN A 21 12.57 15.66 25.40
CA GLN A 21 11.32 15.72 24.64
C GLN A 21 11.54 15.78 23.14
N GLN A 22 12.52 16.53 22.67
CA GLN A 22 12.88 16.59 21.25
C GLN A 22 13.30 15.21 20.74
N ILE A 23 14.16 14.49 21.47
CA ILE A 23 14.62 13.14 21.14
C ILE A 23 13.42 12.17 21.15
N ASP A 24 12.59 12.18 22.19
CA ASP A 24 11.45 11.28 22.33
C ASP A 24 10.41 11.51 21.22
N THR A 25 10.15 12.76 20.85
CA THR A 25 9.24 13.09 19.75
C THR A 25 9.76 12.57 18.41
N GLU A 26 11.07 12.68 18.17
CA GLU A 26 11.69 12.17 16.95
C GLU A 26 11.71 10.64 16.92
N ASN A 27 11.99 9.98 18.05
CA ASN A 27 11.91 8.54 18.19
C ASN A 27 10.51 8.01 17.84
N VAL A 28 9.45 8.65 18.34
CA VAL A 28 8.07 8.25 18.05
C VAL A 28 7.78 8.33 16.54
N LYS A 29 8.24 9.38 15.86
CA LYS A 29 8.08 9.52 14.40
C LYS A 29 8.83 8.45 13.64
N LEU A 30 10.08 8.15 14.01
CA LEU A 30 10.87 7.11 13.37
C LEU A 30 10.28 5.72 13.58
N VAL A 31 9.81 5.39 14.80
CA VAL A 31 9.15 4.11 15.09
C VAL A 31 7.87 3.96 14.28
N ALA A 32 7.06 5.03 14.18
CA ALA A 32 5.84 5.01 13.36
C ALA A 32 6.17 4.79 11.88
N TYR A 33 7.19 5.49 11.35
CA TYR A 33 7.66 5.30 9.98
C TYR A 33 8.12 3.86 9.73
N LEU A 34 9.00 3.32 10.59
CA LEU A 34 9.51 1.94 10.46
C LEU A 34 8.41 0.88 10.52
N ARG A 35 7.35 1.12 11.29
CA ARG A 35 6.17 0.24 11.34
C ARG A 35 5.37 0.27 10.05
N ASP A 36 5.34 1.42 9.36
CA ASP A 36 4.57 1.61 8.13
C ASP A 36 5.29 1.03 6.89
N VAL A 37 6.62 1.01 6.86
CA VAL A 37 7.42 0.51 5.73
C VAL A 37 7.02 -0.90 5.28
N PRO A 38 6.87 -1.92 6.15
CA PRO A 38 6.42 -3.25 5.71
C PRO A 38 5.05 -3.26 5.04
N VAL A 39 4.15 -2.37 5.48
CA VAL A 39 2.81 -2.22 4.88
C VAL A 39 2.93 -1.63 3.48
N GLN A 40 3.77 -0.61 3.28
CA GLN A 40 4.03 -0.03 1.97
C GLN A 40 4.65 -1.05 1.02
N ILE A 41 5.66 -1.82 1.45
CA ILE A 41 6.27 -2.89 0.66
C ILE A 41 5.22 -3.92 0.25
N LYS A 42 4.37 -4.37 1.17
CA LYS A 42 3.30 -5.31 0.87
C LYS A 42 2.32 -4.76 -0.17
N ASN A 43 2.00 -3.48 -0.10
CA ASN A 43 1.13 -2.83 -1.10
C ASN A 43 1.77 -2.82 -2.50
N LEU A 44 3.09 -2.58 -2.58
CA LEU A 44 3.83 -2.66 -3.84
C LEU A 44 3.82 -4.09 -4.40
N ASP A 45 4.07 -5.10 -3.56
CA ASP A 45 4.01 -6.51 -3.95
C ASP A 45 2.60 -6.90 -4.46
N THR A 46 1.54 -6.44 -3.77
CA THR A 46 0.15 -6.69 -4.21
C THR A 46 -0.14 -6.07 -5.59
N ARG A 47 0.33 -4.85 -5.83
CA ARG A 47 0.20 -4.21 -7.15
C ARG A 47 0.91 -5.01 -8.24
N LEU A 48 2.11 -5.50 -7.98
CA LEU A 48 2.87 -6.33 -8.92
C LEU A 48 2.13 -7.64 -9.23
N ASP A 49 1.59 -8.30 -8.20
CA ASP A 49 0.79 -9.53 -8.37
C ASP A 49 -0.46 -9.31 -9.22
N GLU A 50 -1.14 -8.16 -9.09
CA GLU A 50 -2.29 -7.81 -9.91
C GLU A 50 -1.92 -7.68 -11.39
N PHE A 51 -0.82 -7.00 -11.69
CA PHE A 51 -0.32 -6.90 -13.07
C PHE A 51 0.09 -8.27 -13.65
N THR A 52 0.77 -9.09 -12.85
CA THR A 52 1.16 -10.45 -13.25
C THR A 52 -0.06 -11.27 -13.62
N ARG A 53 -1.11 -11.26 -12.80
CA ARG A 53 -2.37 -11.97 -13.08
C ARG A 53 -3.05 -11.48 -14.34
N ASN A 54 -3.02 -10.19 -14.63
CA ASN A 54 -3.63 -9.66 -15.85
C ASN A 54 -2.93 -10.21 -17.10
N VAL A 55 -1.59 -10.23 -17.10
CA VAL A 55 -0.81 -10.83 -18.21
C VAL A 55 -1.12 -12.31 -18.35
N GLU A 56 -1.16 -13.08 -17.26
CA GLU A 56 -1.48 -14.50 -17.26
C GLU A 56 -2.91 -14.76 -17.79
N ASN A 57 -3.88 -13.93 -17.42
CA ASN A 57 -5.25 -14.04 -17.88
C ASN A 57 -5.36 -13.82 -19.40
N ASP A 58 -4.66 -12.82 -19.95
CA ASP A 58 -4.63 -12.57 -21.39
C ASP A 58 -3.99 -13.76 -22.13
N GLU A 59 -2.88 -14.31 -21.64
CA GLU A 59 -2.24 -15.51 -22.24
C GLU A 59 -3.14 -16.73 -22.20
N ASN A 60 -3.85 -16.96 -21.09
CA ASN A 60 -4.80 -18.07 -20.96
C ASN A 60 -6.01 -17.90 -21.90
N LEU A 61 -6.51 -16.67 -22.06
CA LEU A 61 -7.59 -16.37 -23.00
C LEU A 61 -7.18 -16.69 -24.43
N ILE A 62 -6.02 -16.22 -24.89
CA ILE A 62 -5.49 -16.49 -26.22
C ILE A 62 -5.34 -18.00 -26.46
N THR A 63 -4.78 -18.71 -25.48
CA THR A 63 -4.61 -20.17 -25.55
C THR A 63 -5.95 -20.89 -25.71
N GLY A 64 -6.95 -20.48 -24.92
CA GLY A 64 -8.31 -21.04 -24.98
C GLY A 64 -9.00 -20.79 -26.33
N LEU A 65 -8.89 -19.57 -26.85
CA LEU A 65 -9.48 -19.20 -28.15
C LEU A 65 -8.80 -19.94 -29.30
N ASN A 66 -7.49 -20.03 -29.32
CA ASN A 66 -6.74 -20.79 -30.32
C ASN A 66 -7.11 -22.28 -30.31
N LYS A 67 -7.36 -22.86 -29.15
CA LYS A 67 -7.78 -24.25 -29.01
C LYS A 67 -9.18 -24.45 -29.65
N LYS A 68 -10.13 -23.52 -29.40
CA LYS A 68 -11.46 -23.55 -29.99
C LYS A 68 -11.37 -23.41 -31.53
N TYR A 69 -10.59 -22.45 -31.99
CA TYR A 69 -10.38 -22.25 -33.44
C TYR A 69 -9.90 -23.52 -34.13
N ARG A 70 -8.88 -24.19 -33.62
CA ARG A 70 -8.37 -25.44 -34.16
C ARG A 70 -9.37 -26.58 -34.12
N THR A 71 -10.24 -26.63 -33.09
CA THR A 71 -11.30 -27.63 -33.03
C THR A 71 -12.30 -27.43 -34.15
N TYR A 72 -12.74 -26.19 -34.40
CA TYR A 72 -13.69 -25.89 -35.48
C TYR A 72 -13.07 -26.11 -36.87
N GLU A 73 -11.80 -25.76 -37.05
CA GLU A 73 -11.06 -26.07 -38.27
C GLU A 73 -11.08 -27.58 -38.57
N SER A 74 -10.82 -28.41 -37.56
CA SER A 74 -10.89 -29.88 -37.67
C SER A 74 -12.28 -30.38 -37.99
N ASP A 75 -13.34 -29.82 -37.36
CA ASP A 75 -14.71 -30.19 -37.60
C ASP A 75 -15.16 -29.84 -39.02
N ILE A 76 -14.76 -28.70 -39.55
CA ILE A 76 -15.00 -28.30 -40.94
C ILE A 76 -14.32 -29.27 -41.90
N GLN A 77 -13.07 -29.66 -41.66
CA GLN A 77 -12.37 -30.64 -42.50
C GLN A 77 -13.06 -31.99 -42.50
N LEU A 78 -13.52 -32.47 -41.34
CA LEU A 78 -14.31 -33.71 -41.24
C LEU A 78 -15.64 -33.61 -42.05
N ASN A 79 -16.31 -32.46 -41.96
CA ASN A 79 -17.55 -32.21 -42.67
C ASN A 79 -17.33 -32.11 -44.19
N VAL A 80 -16.24 -31.51 -44.64
CA VAL A 80 -15.86 -31.52 -46.07
C VAL A 80 -15.70 -32.95 -46.58
N GLY A 81 -15.01 -33.83 -45.83
CA GLY A 81 -14.89 -35.23 -46.17
C GLY A 81 -16.22 -35.98 -46.22
N LYS A 82 -17.20 -35.63 -45.36
CA LYS A 82 -18.55 -36.18 -45.43
C LYS A 82 -19.30 -35.72 -46.68
N ILE A 83 -19.18 -34.43 -47.03
CA ILE A 83 -19.77 -33.86 -48.24
C ILE A 83 -19.25 -34.58 -49.49
N GLU A 84 -17.93 -34.80 -49.61
CA GLU A 84 -17.32 -35.51 -50.72
C GLU A 84 -17.88 -36.92 -50.87
N LYS A 85 -17.98 -37.70 -49.77
CA LYS A 85 -18.57 -39.01 -49.73
C LYS A 85 -20.06 -39.02 -50.19
N SER A 86 -20.83 -38.05 -49.71
CA SER A 86 -22.23 -37.89 -50.07
C SER A 86 -22.41 -37.49 -51.55
N GLN A 87 -21.49 -36.68 -52.11
CA GLN A 87 -21.45 -36.36 -53.54
C GLN A 87 -21.06 -37.55 -54.38
N GLU A 88 -20.14 -38.42 -53.98
CA GLU A 88 -19.82 -39.66 -54.64
C GLU A 88 -21.04 -40.59 -54.65
N LYS A 89 -21.75 -40.70 -53.52
CA LYS A 89 -22.97 -41.50 -53.41
C LYS A 89 -24.05 -40.98 -54.35
N LEU A 90 -24.24 -39.68 -54.51
CA LEU A 90 -25.16 -39.07 -55.46
C LEU A 90 -24.96 -39.54 -56.89
N ARG A 91 -23.74 -39.84 -57.32
CA ARG A 91 -23.43 -40.34 -58.66
C ARG A 91 -23.88 -41.78 -58.87
N SER A 92 -24.13 -42.55 -57.82
CA SER A 92 -24.49 -43.96 -57.86
C SER A 92 -25.95 -44.31 -57.48
N VAL A 93 -26.71 -43.31 -56.94
CA VAL A 93 -28.10 -43.53 -56.53
C VAL A 93 -29.04 -43.79 -57.73
N LYS A 94 -29.98 -44.70 -57.52
CA LYS A 94 -30.93 -45.11 -58.55
C LYS A 94 -32.34 -44.60 -58.35
N THR A 95 -32.68 -44.09 -57.17
CA THR A 95 -34.02 -43.59 -56.85
C THR A 95 -34.03 -42.09 -56.58
N ASN A 96 -35.07 -41.38 -56.95
CA ASN A 96 -35.22 -39.95 -56.70
C ASN A 96 -35.27 -39.63 -55.19
N LYS A 97 -35.81 -40.52 -54.36
CA LYS A 97 -35.88 -40.36 -52.91
C LYS A 97 -34.50 -40.33 -52.28
N GLU A 98 -33.61 -41.27 -52.68
CA GLU A 98 -32.21 -41.30 -52.19
C GLU A 98 -31.45 -40.08 -52.70
N TYR A 99 -31.66 -39.65 -53.91
CA TYR A 99 -31.04 -38.45 -54.46
C TYR A 99 -31.41 -37.21 -53.67
N GLN A 100 -32.66 -36.95 -53.37
CA GLN A 100 -33.16 -35.83 -52.58
C GLN A 100 -32.64 -35.88 -51.13
N SER A 101 -32.61 -37.08 -50.56
CA SER A 101 -32.04 -37.26 -49.16
C SER A 101 -30.57 -36.91 -49.11
N SER A 102 -29.77 -37.33 -50.10
CA SER A 102 -28.31 -37.01 -50.11
C SER A 102 -28.05 -35.52 -50.39
N LEU A 103 -28.87 -34.88 -51.25
CA LEU A 103 -28.78 -33.43 -51.45
C LEU A 103 -29.08 -32.68 -50.17
N LYS A 104 -30.10 -33.04 -49.44
CA LYS A 104 -30.44 -32.41 -48.15
C LYS A 104 -29.34 -32.60 -47.14
N GLU A 105 -28.73 -33.78 -47.04
CA GLU A 105 -27.59 -34.04 -46.12
C GLU A 105 -26.42 -33.14 -46.46
N ILE A 106 -26.08 -32.95 -47.74
CA ILE A 106 -25.00 -32.05 -48.18
C ILE A 106 -25.33 -30.60 -47.80
N ASP A 107 -26.56 -30.14 -48.02
CA ASP A 107 -26.96 -28.77 -47.70
C ASP A 107 -26.96 -28.51 -46.17
N ASP A 108 -27.41 -29.50 -45.38
CA ASP A 108 -27.40 -29.42 -43.93
C ASP A 108 -25.94 -29.32 -43.42
N ILE A 109 -25.01 -30.12 -43.95
CA ILE A 109 -23.59 -30.06 -43.55
C ILE A 109 -22.94 -28.74 -43.99
N LYS A 110 -23.24 -28.22 -45.18
CA LYS A 110 -22.75 -26.91 -45.62
C LYS A 110 -23.26 -25.79 -44.74
N ALA A 111 -24.52 -25.83 -44.30
CA ALA A 111 -25.08 -24.85 -43.38
C ALA A 111 -24.40 -24.89 -42.02
N ILE A 112 -24.01 -26.09 -41.52
CA ILE A 112 -23.22 -26.25 -40.30
C ILE A 112 -21.84 -25.64 -40.50
N ASN A 113 -21.14 -25.94 -41.61
CA ASN A 113 -19.81 -25.37 -41.88
C ASN A 113 -19.84 -23.85 -41.95
N SER A 114 -20.84 -23.25 -42.60
CA SER A 114 -20.98 -21.80 -42.67
C SER A 114 -21.09 -21.17 -41.29
N LYS A 115 -21.83 -21.79 -40.36
CA LYS A 115 -21.88 -21.31 -38.96
C LYS A 115 -20.54 -21.43 -38.23
N LEU A 116 -19.85 -22.57 -38.42
CA LEU A 116 -18.52 -22.76 -37.82
C LEU A 116 -17.49 -21.76 -38.37
N GLU A 117 -17.55 -21.45 -39.67
CA GLU A 117 -16.72 -20.44 -40.33
C GLU A 117 -16.98 -19.04 -39.75
N ASP A 118 -18.27 -18.67 -39.53
CA ASP A 118 -18.64 -17.41 -38.92
C ASP A 118 -18.10 -17.31 -37.48
N GLU A 119 -18.26 -18.36 -36.67
CA GLU A 119 -17.74 -18.42 -35.31
C GLU A 119 -16.20 -18.38 -35.27
N MET A 120 -15.54 -19.01 -36.24
CA MET A 120 -14.08 -18.94 -36.38
C MET A 120 -13.57 -17.51 -36.67
N LEU A 121 -14.31 -16.75 -37.49
CA LEU A 121 -13.99 -15.34 -37.73
C LEU A 121 -14.12 -14.51 -36.44
N GLU A 122 -15.17 -14.75 -35.66
CA GLU A 122 -15.30 -14.10 -34.34
C GLU A 122 -14.15 -14.45 -33.38
N PHE A 123 -13.69 -15.72 -33.40
CA PHE A 123 -12.51 -16.09 -32.58
C PHE A 123 -11.24 -15.41 -33.04
N LEU A 124 -11.02 -15.26 -34.34
CA LEU A 124 -9.86 -14.53 -34.87
C LEU A 124 -9.86 -13.06 -34.41
N GLU A 125 -10.99 -12.38 -34.49
CA GLU A 125 -11.12 -11.01 -34.00
C GLU A 125 -10.83 -10.90 -32.51
N GLN A 126 -11.33 -11.86 -31.71
CA GLN A 126 -11.06 -11.91 -30.28
C GLN A 126 -9.58 -12.21 -29.99
N ILE A 127 -8.94 -13.10 -30.72
CA ILE A 127 -7.52 -13.42 -30.59
C ILE A 127 -6.68 -12.17 -30.90
N GLU A 128 -6.94 -11.48 -32.02
CA GLU A 128 -6.22 -10.27 -32.39
C GLU A 128 -6.38 -9.15 -31.35
N ALA A 129 -7.57 -8.99 -30.79
CA ALA A 129 -7.83 -8.03 -29.71
C ALA A 129 -7.07 -8.39 -28.42
N ALA A 130 -7.08 -9.68 -28.04
CA ALA A 130 -6.38 -10.19 -26.86
C ALA A 130 -4.85 -10.10 -27.03
N GLU A 131 -4.32 -10.38 -28.22
CA GLU A 131 -2.87 -10.25 -28.51
C GLU A 131 -2.42 -8.78 -28.44
N ARG A 132 -3.23 -7.84 -28.92
CA ARG A 132 -2.92 -6.40 -28.75
C ARG A 132 -2.91 -6.01 -27.28
N SER A 133 -3.92 -6.40 -26.51
CA SER A 133 -4.01 -6.18 -25.07
C SER A 133 -2.80 -6.78 -24.34
N LEU A 134 -2.44 -8.02 -24.65
CA LEU A 134 -1.30 -8.70 -24.06
C LEU A 134 0.02 -7.95 -24.32
N ASN A 135 0.23 -7.47 -25.55
CA ASN A 135 1.44 -6.74 -25.91
C ASN A 135 1.53 -5.40 -25.14
N GLU A 136 0.43 -4.66 -25.05
CA GLU A 136 0.35 -3.41 -24.28
C GLU A 136 0.60 -3.68 -22.78
N ASN A 137 -0.04 -4.71 -22.22
CA ASN A 137 0.12 -5.11 -20.82
C ASN A 137 1.56 -5.56 -20.52
N LYS A 138 2.20 -6.31 -21.42
CA LYS A 138 3.62 -6.72 -21.26
C LYS A 138 4.58 -5.53 -21.26
N GLN A 139 4.37 -4.54 -22.12
CA GLN A 139 5.18 -3.33 -22.15
C GLN A 139 4.98 -2.49 -20.88
N LEU A 140 3.74 -2.37 -20.42
CA LEU A 140 3.40 -1.68 -19.18
C LEU A 140 3.97 -2.42 -17.96
N TYR A 141 3.85 -3.74 -17.92
CA TYR A 141 4.36 -4.60 -16.86
C TYR A 141 5.87 -4.41 -16.67
N SER A 142 6.66 -4.44 -17.76
CA SER A 142 8.11 -4.26 -17.67
C SER A 142 8.50 -2.94 -17.00
N ARG A 143 7.83 -1.83 -17.38
CA ARG A 143 8.09 -0.51 -16.75
C ARG A 143 7.67 -0.49 -15.28
N ILE A 144 6.51 -1.05 -14.98
CA ILE A 144 5.98 -1.08 -13.59
C ILE A 144 6.85 -1.92 -12.68
N VAL A 145 7.37 -3.06 -13.14
CA VAL A 145 8.30 -3.90 -12.36
C VAL A 145 9.51 -3.07 -11.96
N ASP A 146 10.17 -2.41 -12.91
CA ASP A 146 11.36 -1.61 -12.64
C ASP A 146 11.06 -0.46 -11.65
N GLU A 147 9.94 0.25 -11.85
CA GLU A 147 9.51 1.34 -10.95
C GLU A 147 9.22 0.84 -9.53
N LEU A 148 8.49 -0.27 -9.38
CA LEU A 148 8.13 -0.83 -8.08
C LEU A 148 9.36 -1.42 -7.35
N GLU A 149 10.29 -2.03 -8.07
CA GLU A 149 11.54 -2.53 -7.49
C GLU A 149 12.42 -1.39 -7.00
N ASP A 150 12.54 -0.29 -7.76
CA ASP A 150 13.28 0.90 -7.36
C ASP A 150 12.64 1.58 -6.14
N GLU A 151 11.31 1.70 -6.11
CA GLU A 151 10.58 2.25 -4.97
C GLU A 151 10.78 1.38 -3.72
N LYS A 152 10.68 0.06 -3.85
CA LYS A 152 10.91 -0.90 -2.76
C LYS A 152 12.34 -0.81 -2.23
N LYS A 153 13.33 -0.73 -3.10
CA LYS A 153 14.73 -0.56 -2.73
C LYS A 153 14.96 0.76 -1.98
N SER A 154 14.35 1.84 -2.44
CA SER A 154 14.41 3.15 -1.79
C SER A 154 13.80 3.11 -0.38
N LEU A 155 12.64 2.46 -0.20
CA LEU A 155 11.99 2.26 1.10
C LEU A 155 12.87 1.47 2.07
N VAL A 156 13.50 0.39 1.61
CA VAL A 156 14.40 -0.43 2.43
C VAL A 156 15.63 0.37 2.87
N GLN A 157 16.26 1.12 1.95
CA GLN A 157 17.41 1.97 2.28
C GLN A 157 17.04 3.08 3.28
N ALA A 158 15.89 3.72 3.11
CA ALA A 158 15.41 4.75 4.03
C ALA A 158 15.08 4.15 5.42
N ALA A 159 14.55 2.92 5.48
CA ALA A 159 14.30 2.21 6.73
C ALA A 159 15.62 1.89 7.46
N GLU A 160 16.65 1.38 6.78
CA GLU A 160 17.96 1.11 7.37
C GLU A 160 18.61 2.37 7.95
N LEU A 161 18.52 3.50 7.25
CA LEU A 161 19.00 4.78 7.76
C LEU A 161 18.21 5.24 9.00
N SER A 162 16.90 5.03 8.99
CA SER A 162 16.01 5.37 10.09
C SER A 162 16.29 4.50 11.33
N GLU A 163 16.58 3.21 11.16
CA GLU A 163 16.97 2.30 12.24
C GLU A 163 18.31 2.74 12.89
N LYS A 164 19.31 3.08 12.07
CA LYS A 164 20.59 3.60 12.56
C LYS A 164 20.41 4.92 13.33
N LYS A 165 19.55 5.79 12.82
CA LYS A 165 19.21 7.06 13.48
C LYS A 165 18.50 6.81 14.81
N LEU A 166 17.54 5.87 14.85
CA LEU A 166 16.80 5.49 16.05
C LEU A 166 17.76 4.96 17.14
N ALA A 167 18.69 4.06 16.78
CA ALA A 167 19.69 3.54 17.70
C ALA A 167 20.59 4.65 18.29
N ARG A 168 21.02 5.60 17.43
CA ARG A 168 21.81 6.75 17.88
C ARG A 168 21.02 7.65 18.83
N LEU A 169 19.78 7.98 18.49
CA LEU A 169 18.90 8.80 19.32
C LEU A 169 18.59 8.12 20.66
N GLN A 170 18.44 6.79 20.69
CA GLN A 170 18.24 6.07 21.94
C GLN A 170 19.47 6.18 22.86
N SER A 171 20.68 6.05 22.32
CA SER A 171 21.91 6.25 23.09
C SER A 171 22.05 7.69 23.60
N GLU A 172 21.72 8.68 22.76
CA GLU A 172 21.72 10.10 23.18
C GLU A 172 20.67 10.37 24.28
N ARG A 173 19.49 9.75 24.12
CA ARG A 173 18.42 9.81 25.12
C ARG A 173 18.88 9.31 26.48
N ASP A 174 19.55 8.17 26.53
CA ASP A 174 20.01 7.57 27.78
C ASP A 174 21.06 8.42 28.42
N ALA A 175 21.97 9.02 27.64
CA ALA A 175 22.96 9.96 28.15
C ALA A 175 22.31 11.23 28.72
N VAL A 176 21.35 11.82 28.03
CA VAL A 176 20.61 13.02 28.49
C VAL A 176 19.77 12.69 29.75
N ALA A 177 19.12 11.52 29.77
CA ALA A 177 18.31 11.09 30.90
C ALA A 177 19.12 10.86 32.18
N ALA A 178 20.40 10.48 32.06
CA ALA A 178 21.30 10.29 33.21
C ALA A 178 21.56 11.58 33.96
N ASP A 179 21.46 12.73 33.28
CA ASP A 179 21.65 14.05 33.91
C ASP A 179 20.42 14.52 34.72
N LEU A 180 19.28 13.82 34.57
CA LEU A 180 18.02 14.17 35.22
C LEU A 180 17.81 13.36 36.50
N GLY A 181 17.43 14.00 37.60
CA GLY A 181 17.07 13.30 38.83
C GLY A 181 15.88 12.33 38.62
N VAL A 182 15.92 11.18 39.33
CA VAL A 182 14.91 10.10 39.22
C VAL A 182 13.49 10.63 39.41
N GLY A 183 13.25 11.53 40.33
CA GLY A 183 11.94 12.14 40.60
C GLY A 183 11.41 12.94 39.39
N LEU A 184 12.25 13.79 38.81
CA LEU A 184 11.90 14.65 37.69
C LEU A 184 11.70 13.81 36.40
N MET A 185 12.52 12.78 36.23
CA MET A 185 12.36 11.83 35.13
C MET A 185 11.02 11.06 35.21
N GLY A 186 10.59 10.67 36.42
CA GLY A 186 9.30 10.06 36.65
C GLY A 186 8.13 10.98 36.28
N ILE A 187 8.21 12.25 36.67
CA ILE A 187 7.23 13.27 36.32
C ILE A 187 7.17 13.48 34.81
N TYR A 188 8.34 13.63 34.17
CA TYR A 188 8.42 13.79 32.71
C TYR A 188 7.75 12.61 31.96
N LYS A 189 8.10 11.37 32.30
CA LYS A 189 7.51 10.17 31.72
C LYS A 189 6.00 10.14 31.88
N TYR A 190 5.50 10.42 33.08
CA TYR A 190 4.08 10.45 33.37
C TYR A 190 3.36 11.49 32.49
N GLN A 191 3.87 12.70 32.42
CA GLN A 191 3.29 13.76 31.61
C GLN A 191 3.35 13.44 30.12
N SER A 192 4.47 12.96 29.61
CA SER A 192 4.62 12.55 28.22
C SER A 192 3.65 11.43 27.83
N MET A 193 3.39 10.46 28.71
CA MET A 193 2.45 9.38 28.43
C MET A 193 0.98 9.84 28.46
N LYS A 194 0.67 10.84 29.28
CA LYS A 194 -0.68 11.40 29.43
C LYS A 194 -1.09 12.21 28.20
N GLN A 195 -0.14 12.83 27.51
CA GLN A 195 -0.39 13.63 26.32
C GLN A 195 -0.39 12.76 25.05
N GLY A 196 -1.40 12.93 24.18
CA GLY A 196 -1.48 12.20 22.92
C GLY A 196 -0.35 12.51 21.95
N ASP A 197 0.20 13.73 22.02
CA ASP A 197 1.34 14.23 21.23
C ASP A 197 2.71 13.95 21.87
N ARG A 198 2.74 13.33 23.06
CA ARG A 198 3.96 13.07 23.85
C ARG A 198 4.73 14.32 24.30
N ILE A 199 4.15 15.50 24.19
CA ILE A 199 4.75 16.76 24.63
C ILE A 199 4.47 16.98 26.11
N ALA A 200 5.48 16.82 26.95
CA ALA A 200 5.36 16.91 28.42
C ALA A 200 5.59 18.31 28.96
N ILE A 201 6.48 19.10 28.32
CA ILE A 201 6.90 20.43 28.75
C ILE A 201 6.73 21.43 27.61
N VAL A 202 6.20 22.59 27.93
CA VAL A 202 5.95 23.69 26.98
C VAL A 202 6.22 25.05 27.59
N ASP A 203 6.58 26.02 26.76
CA ASP A 203 6.73 27.40 27.15
C ASP A 203 5.37 28.11 27.33
N VAL A 204 5.42 29.21 28.05
CA VAL A 204 4.31 30.14 28.20
C VAL A 204 4.72 31.50 27.63
N LYS A 205 3.90 32.02 26.70
CA LYS A 205 4.09 33.34 26.07
C LYS A 205 2.86 34.18 26.24
N ASN A 206 3.00 35.40 26.67
CA ASN A 206 1.89 36.32 26.84
C ASN A 206 0.69 35.70 27.60
N GLU A 207 0.98 35.06 28.74
CA GLU A 207 0.00 34.37 29.59
C GLU A 207 -0.69 33.19 28.90
N VAL A 208 -0.22 32.72 27.72
CA VAL A 208 -0.81 31.61 26.96
C VAL A 208 0.11 30.40 27.01
N CYS A 209 -0.41 29.25 27.42
CA CYS A 209 0.26 27.97 27.35
C CYS A 209 0.43 27.55 25.88
N GLN A 210 1.67 27.35 25.43
CA GLN A 210 1.91 26.97 24.01
C GLN A 210 1.58 25.51 23.68
N GLY A 211 1.13 24.73 24.66
CA GLY A 211 0.71 23.36 24.44
C GLY A 211 -0.79 23.19 24.17
N CYS A 212 -1.63 23.94 24.88
CA CYS A 212 -3.09 23.88 24.71
C CYS A 212 -3.75 25.20 24.27
N HIS A 213 -2.96 26.26 24.17
CA HIS A 213 -3.37 27.60 23.76
C HIS A 213 -4.40 28.26 24.68
N MET A 214 -4.49 27.79 25.91
CA MET A 214 -5.35 28.39 26.95
C MET A 214 -4.56 29.36 27.80
N ASN A 215 -5.24 30.42 28.27
CA ASN A 215 -4.62 31.38 29.19
C ASN A 215 -4.35 30.73 30.54
N ILE A 216 -3.23 31.05 31.13
CA ILE A 216 -2.91 30.74 32.53
C ILE A 216 -3.22 31.95 33.42
N PRO A 217 -3.46 31.73 34.74
CA PRO A 217 -3.71 32.84 35.64
C PRO A 217 -2.52 33.85 35.67
N PRO A 218 -2.76 35.15 35.62
CA PRO A 218 -1.69 36.18 35.63
C PRO A 218 -0.73 36.04 36.79
N GLN A 219 -1.23 35.65 37.97
CA GLN A 219 -0.38 35.38 39.12
C GLN A 219 0.63 34.26 38.84
N MET A 220 0.18 33.15 38.23
CA MET A 220 1.02 32.03 37.87
C MET A 220 2.07 32.43 36.82
N TYR A 221 1.68 33.26 35.86
CA TYR A 221 2.60 33.79 34.85
C TYR A 221 3.71 34.66 35.49
N ASN A 222 3.35 35.56 36.39
CA ASN A 222 4.29 36.39 37.13
C ASN A 222 5.24 35.53 38.01
N GLU A 223 4.72 34.46 38.60
CA GLU A 223 5.55 33.52 39.37
C GLU A 223 6.53 32.75 38.48
N LEU A 224 6.12 32.32 37.26
CA LEU A 224 7.02 31.64 36.30
C LEU A 224 8.18 32.55 35.84
N GLN A 225 7.96 33.87 35.77
CA GLN A 225 8.99 34.84 35.42
C GLN A 225 9.98 35.09 36.55
N ARG A 226 9.55 34.93 37.80
CA ARG A 226 10.39 35.24 39.01
C ARG A 226 11.17 34.02 39.49
N ASP A 227 10.48 32.84 39.49
CA ASP A 227 11.02 31.64 40.11
C ASP A 227 11.01 30.47 39.17
N ILE A 228 12.15 29.80 39.02
CA ILE A 228 12.24 28.51 38.30
C ILE A 228 11.73 27.44 39.27
N SER A 229 10.44 27.08 39.12
CA SER A 229 9.80 26.06 39.94
C SER A 229 8.92 25.17 39.04
N LEU A 230 8.75 23.91 39.47
CA LEU A 230 7.90 22.96 38.72
C LEU A 230 6.43 23.40 38.82
N LYS A 231 5.87 23.85 37.70
CA LYS A 231 4.47 24.25 37.56
C LYS A 231 3.81 23.52 36.41
N TYR A 232 2.52 23.41 36.51
CA TYR A 232 1.69 22.72 35.51
C TYR A 232 0.64 23.67 34.96
N CYS A 233 0.36 23.56 33.67
CA CYS A 233 -0.79 24.26 33.08
C CYS A 233 -2.09 23.77 33.71
N PRO A 234 -2.96 24.67 34.21
CA PRO A 234 -4.22 24.27 34.83
C PRO A 234 -5.20 23.61 33.88
N SER A 235 -5.04 23.81 32.57
CA SER A 235 -5.94 23.27 31.54
C SER A 235 -5.48 21.93 30.98
N CYS A 236 -4.20 21.78 30.61
CA CYS A 236 -3.70 20.55 29.97
C CYS A 236 -2.70 19.77 30.84
N GLU A 237 -2.34 20.29 32.00
CA GLU A 237 -1.45 19.69 33.00
C GLU A 237 -0.01 19.45 32.52
N ARG A 238 0.39 19.93 31.32
CA ARG A 238 1.81 19.91 30.89
C ARG A 238 2.66 20.72 31.82
N ILE A 239 3.92 20.34 31.98
CA ILE A 239 4.94 21.17 32.67
C ILE A 239 5.06 22.46 31.88
N ILE A 240 5.00 23.59 32.57
CA ILE A 240 5.14 24.90 31.94
C ILE A 240 6.37 25.59 32.45
N TYR A 241 7.03 26.31 31.58
CA TYR A 241 8.19 27.15 31.90
C TYR A 241 8.09 28.47 31.17
N TRP A 242 8.86 29.45 31.66
CA TRP A 242 9.00 30.74 31.00
C TRP A 242 10.39 30.86 30.40
N GLN A 243 10.49 31.44 29.23
CA GLN A 243 11.73 31.72 28.53
C GLN A 243 11.68 33.17 28.05
N ASP A 244 12.81 33.88 28.23
CA ASP A 244 13.04 35.25 27.76
C ASP A 244 12.86 35.36 26.23
#